data_cd3502d298947a3eb8052d6da973f0da
#
_entry.id   cd3502d298947a3eb8052d6da973f0da
#
_cell.length_a   1.000
_cell.length_b   1.000
_cell.length_c   1.000
_cell.angle_alpha   90.00
_cell.angle_beta   90.00
_cell.angle_gamma   90.00
#
_symmetry.space_group_name_H-M   'P 1'
#
loop_
_entity.id
_entity.type
_entity.pdbx_description
1 polymer ?
#
loop_
_entity_poly.entity_id
_entity_poly.type
_entity_poly.pdbx_seq_one_letter_code
_entity_poly.pdbx_strand_id
1 'polypeptide(L)'
;MWGNKINRLIKKNKRKRIKELSDNLDNIVFLDFDGVINLDLNNYSGPFKNEKLIKNINMLCLNYNFKIVVISSWRKYSNYKDILYNSGLDINVEILGCTNNLEKDRESEVIEYIEEHPYTNKFIIIDDKPFNLLKGYQVQTNFNSGFDDEKYNEAINLINQDIW
;
A
#
# COMPACT_ATOMS: atom_id res chain seq x y z
N MET A 1 22.75 -8.52 -1.37
CA MET A 1 22.84 -7.56 -2.48
C MET A 1 21.60 -6.64 -2.57
N TRP A 2 20.41 -7.16 -2.60
CA TRP A 2 19.15 -6.37 -2.68
C TRP A 2 18.83 -5.56 -1.41
N GLY A 3 19.03 -6.09 -0.22
CA GLY A 3 18.83 -5.34 1.02
C GLY A 3 19.67 -4.06 1.10
N ASN A 4 20.89 -4.09 0.57
CA ASN A 4 21.74 -2.92 0.44
C ASN A 4 21.19 -1.91 -0.57
N LYS A 5 20.53 -2.38 -1.65
CA LYS A 5 19.91 -1.51 -2.65
C LYS A 5 18.71 -0.76 -2.06
N ILE A 6 17.83 -1.46 -1.32
CA ILE A 6 16.67 -0.85 -0.65
C ILE A 6 17.11 0.17 0.40
N ASN A 7 18.05 -0.18 1.28
CA ASN A 7 18.59 0.74 2.27
C ASN A 7 19.26 1.96 1.62
N ARG A 8 19.93 1.77 0.47
CA ARG A 8 20.53 2.84 -0.32
C ARG A 8 19.48 3.74 -0.93
N LEU A 9 18.39 3.16 -1.41
CA LEU A 9 17.25 3.89 -1.98
C LEU A 9 16.56 4.74 -0.92
N ILE A 10 16.26 4.17 0.24
CA ILE A 10 15.66 4.89 1.37
C ILE A 10 16.57 6.03 1.84
N LYS A 11 17.87 5.79 1.99
CA LYS A 11 18.84 6.83 2.34
C LYS A 11 18.96 7.93 1.28
N LYS A 12 18.92 7.57 -0.01
CA LYS A 12 18.93 8.55 -1.11
C LYS A 12 17.70 9.43 -1.09
N ASN A 13 16.52 8.84 -0.87
CA ASN A 13 15.27 9.58 -0.75
C ASN A 13 15.28 10.50 0.48
N LYS A 14 15.77 10.02 1.63
CA LYS A 14 15.92 10.83 2.86
C LYS A 14 16.88 12.02 2.66
N ARG A 15 17.99 11.86 1.95
CA ARG A 15 18.92 12.96 1.64
C ARG A 15 18.33 13.97 0.66
N LYS A 16 17.57 13.52 -0.32
CA LYS A 16 16.89 14.40 -1.27
C LYS A 16 15.83 15.25 -0.58
N ARG A 17 15.09 14.68 0.39
CA ARG A 17 14.12 15.40 1.24
C ARG A 17 14.75 16.57 2.01
N ILE A 18 15.92 16.33 2.63
CA ILE A 18 16.63 17.36 3.41
C ILE A 18 17.04 18.53 2.50
N LYS A 19 17.32 18.24 1.23
CA LYS A 19 17.80 19.24 0.27
C LYS A 19 16.67 20.00 -0.42
N GLU A 20 15.52 19.35 -0.60
CA GLU A 20 14.32 19.96 -1.16
C GLU A 20 13.28 20.08 -0.05
N LEU A 21 13.28 21.14 0.73
CA LEU A 21 12.23 21.52 1.70
C LEU A 21 10.87 21.67 0.97
N SER A 22 10.36 20.58 0.37
CA SER A 22 9.08 20.61 -0.32
C SER A 22 8.01 19.93 0.53
N ASP A 23 6.90 20.63 0.73
CA ASP A 23 5.68 20.19 1.41
C ASP A 23 4.94 19.03 0.70
N ASN A 24 5.56 18.41 -0.30
CA ASN A 24 4.93 17.45 -1.22
C ASN A 24 5.52 16.03 -1.13
N LEU A 25 5.83 15.56 0.08
CA LEU A 25 6.25 14.17 0.29
C LEU A 25 5.04 13.27 0.53
N ASP A 26 4.91 12.19 -0.24
CA ASP A 26 3.80 11.26 -0.12
C ASP A 26 4.13 10.10 0.84
N ASN A 27 3.23 9.83 1.77
CA ASN A 27 3.16 8.55 2.48
C ASN A 27 2.30 7.60 1.66
N ILE A 28 2.76 6.38 1.41
CA ILE A 28 2.14 5.45 0.46
C ILE A 28 1.74 4.15 1.15
N VAL A 29 0.48 3.75 0.97
CA VAL A 29 0.03 2.37 1.18
C VAL A 29 0.04 1.66 -0.17
N PHE A 30 0.90 0.65 -0.33
CA PHE A 30 0.79 -0.31 -1.41
C PHE A 30 -0.27 -1.34 -1.03
N LEU A 31 -1.42 -1.29 -1.72
CA LEU A 31 -2.63 -2.01 -1.31
C LEU A 31 -2.98 -3.14 -2.29
N ASP A 32 -3.06 -4.36 -1.78
CA ASP A 32 -3.75 -5.46 -2.44
C ASP A 32 -5.24 -5.48 -2.05
N PHE A 33 -6.05 -6.22 -2.79
CA PHE A 33 -7.50 -6.31 -2.56
C PHE A 33 -7.90 -7.68 -2.01
N ASP A 34 -7.53 -8.75 -2.72
CA ASP A 34 -7.92 -10.11 -2.35
C ASP A 34 -7.13 -10.56 -1.10
N GLY A 35 -7.84 -11.08 -0.10
CA GLY A 35 -7.23 -11.39 1.20
C GLY A 35 -6.92 -10.18 2.08
N VAL A 36 -7.23 -8.96 1.63
CA VAL A 36 -7.03 -7.70 2.36
C VAL A 36 -8.36 -7.03 2.69
N ILE A 37 -9.09 -6.60 1.66
CA ILE A 37 -10.41 -5.95 1.75
C ILE A 37 -11.50 -6.73 1.02
N ASN A 38 -11.14 -7.66 0.16
CA ASN A 38 -12.01 -8.62 -0.51
C ASN A 38 -11.72 -10.03 0.02
N LEU A 39 -12.64 -10.59 0.80
CA LEU A 39 -12.53 -11.96 1.34
C LEU A 39 -13.44 -12.96 0.57
N ASP A 40 -14.18 -12.47 -0.42
CA ASP A 40 -15.05 -13.30 -1.26
C ASP A 40 -14.35 -13.63 -2.59
N LEU A 41 -13.82 -14.83 -2.68
CA LEU A 41 -13.16 -15.34 -3.89
C LEU A 41 -14.08 -15.44 -5.12
N ASN A 42 -15.40 -15.36 -4.92
CA ASN A 42 -16.38 -15.38 -6.02
C ASN A 42 -16.79 -13.96 -6.46
N ASN A 43 -16.27 -12.93 -5.81
CA ASN A 43 -16.53 -11.56 -6.22
C ASN A 43 -15.48 -11.10 -7.24
N TYR A 44 -15.82 -11.19 -8.51
CA TYR A 44 -14.94 -10.83 -9.64
C TYR A 44 -15.19 -9.44 -10.24
N SER A 45 -16.21 -8.72 -9.77
CA SER A 45 -16.63 -7.45 -10.37
C SER A 45 -16.72 -6.30 -9.38
N GLY A 46 -16.62 -6.57 -8.07
CA GLY A 46 -16.88 -5.58 -7.03
C GLY A 46 -18.38 -5.18 -6.97
N PRO A 47 -18.75 -4.21 -6.15
CA PRO A 47 -17.94 -3.67 -5.06
C PRO A 47 -17.68 -4.72 -3.96
N PHE A 48 -16.68 -4.45 -3.12
CA PHE A 48 -16.35 -5.34 -1.99
C PHE A 48 -17.32 -5.07 -0.83
N LYS A 49 -17.75 -6.13 -0.13
CA LYS A 49 -18.81 -6.05 0.89
C LYS A 49 -18.28 -5.97 2.32
N ASN A 50 -16.98 -5.98 2.51
CA ASN A 50 -16.34 -5.98 3.82
C ASN A 50 -16.16 -4.54 4.35
N GLU A 51 -17.24 -3.87 4.70
CA GLU A 51 -17.25 -2.46 5.13
C GLU A 51 -16.27 -2.17 6.26
N LYS A 52 -16.14 -3.09 7.23
CA LYS A 52 -15.22 -2.93 8.36
C LYS A 52 -13.75 -2.86 7.90
N LEU A 53 -13.34 -3.69 6.95
CA LEU A 53 -11.98 -3.72 6.45
C LEU A 53 -11.66 -2.43 5.68
N ILE A 54 -12.60 -1.95 4.88
CA ILE A 54 -12.44 -0.69 4.14
C ILE A 54 -12.44 0.51 5.10
N LYS A 55 -13.25 0.48 6.15
CA LYS A 55 -13.19 1.49 7.22
C LYS A 55 -11.80 1.56 7.85
N ASN A 56 -11.14 0.44 8.07
CA ASN A 56 -9.78 0.41 8.60
C ASN A 56 -8.77 1.04 7.63
N ILE A 57 -8.91 0.81 6.31
CA ILE A 57 -8.12 1.51 5.29
C ILE A 57 -8.38 3.01 5.33
N ASN A 58 -9.65 3.44 5.40
CA ASN A 58 -9.99 4.86 5.51
C ASN A 58 -9.35 5.51 6.73
N MET A 59 -9.45 4.88 7.91
CA MET A 59 -8.85 5.39 9.14
C MET A 59 -7.33 5.49 9.03
N LEU A 60 -6.67 4.49 8.44
CA LEU A 60 -5.23 4.50 8.22
C LEU A 60 -4.83 5.67 7.32
N CYS A 61 -5.47 5.81 6.18
CA CYS A 61 -5.12 6.83 5.19
C CYS A 61 -5.41 8.23 5.71
N LEU A 62 -6.58 8.48 6.30
CA LEU A 62 -7.01 9.80 6.74
C LEU A 62 -6.24 10.26 7.99
N ASN A 63 -6.05 9.38 8.98
CA ASN A 63 -5.41 9.76 10.25
C ASN A 63 -3.89 9.94 10.12
N TYR A 64 -3.25 9.24 9.18
CA TYR A 64 -1.80 9.24 9.02
C TYR A 64 -1.33 9.85 7.70
N ASN A 65 -2.27 10.43 6.94
CA ASN A 65 -2.00 11.07 5.65
C ASN A 65 -1.29 10.15 4.64
N PHE A 66 -1.85 8.96 4.44
CA PHE A 66 -1.39 8.01 3.44
C PHE A 66 -2.25 8.10 2.18
N LYS A 67 -1.61 7.95 1.04
CA LYS A 67 -2.23 7.79 -0.27
C LYS A 67 -2.08 6.35 -0.74
N ILE A 68 -2.96 5.89 -1.60
CA ILE A 68 -2.98 4.50 -2.06
C ILE A 68 -2.28 4.36 -3.41
N VAL A 69 -1.41 3.36 -3.52
CA VAL A 69 -0.94 2.80 -4.78
C VAL A 69 -1.39 1.34 -4.86
N VAL A 70 -2.19 1.01 -5.85
CA VAL A 70 -2.76 -0.33 -5.99
C VAL A 70 -1.74 -1.30 -6.56
N ILE A 71 -1.52 -2.43 -5.86
CA ILE A 71 -0.64 -3.53 -6.29
C ILE A 71 -1.41 -4.79 -6.64
N SER A 72 -2.72 -4.78 -6.43
CA SER A 72 -3.63 -5.90 -6.72
C SER A 72 -3.71 -6.21 -8.21
N SER A 73 -3.95 -7.46 -8.55
CA SER A 73 -4.26 -7.89 -9.93
C SER A 73 -5.52 -7.20 -10.50
N TRP A 74 -6.37 -6.67 -9.65
CA TRP A 74 -7.56 -5.87 -10.03
C TRP A 74 -7.19 -4.60 -10.82
N ARG A 75 -5.96 -4.11 -10.76
CA ARG A 75 -5.46 -2.98 -11.55
C ARG A 75 -5.52 -3.20 -13.07
N LYS A 76 -5.73 -4.46 -13.52
CA LYS A 76 -5.99 -4.80 -14.92
C LYS A 76 -7.29 -4.21 -15.44
N TYR A 77 -8.25 -4.00 -14.55
CA TYR A 77 -9.53 -3.39 -14.88
C TYR A 77 -9.41 -1.88 -14.83
N SER A 78 -9.85 -1.19 -15.87
CA SER A 78 -9.77 0.28 -15.96
C SER A 78 -10.54 1.00 -14.85
N ASN A 79 -11.53 0.33 -14.26
CA ASN A 79 -12.41 0.86 -13.22
C ASN A 79 -12.00 0.46 -11.79
N TYR A 80 -10.77 0.00 -11.55
CA TYR A 80 -10.35 -0.46 -10.21
C TYR A 80 -10.48 0.63 -9.14
N LYS A 81 -10.31 1.89 -9.49
CA LYS A 81 -10.53 3.03 -8.58
C LYS A 81 -12.00 3.17 -8.19
N ASP A 82 -12.89 3.08 -9.18
CA ASP A 82 -14.33 3.14 -8.95
C ASP A 82 -14.81 1.99 -8.08
N ILE A 83 -14.25 0.78 -8.28
CA ILE A 83 -14.53 -0.37 -7.43
C ILE A 83 -14.17 -0.06 -5.97
N LEU A 84 -13.02 0.54 -5.69
CA LEU A 84 -12.64 0.92 -4.33
C LEU A 84 -13.59 1.95 -3.71
N TYR A 85 -13.89 3.03 -4.43
CA TYR A 85 -14.82 4.07 -3.93
C TYR A 85 -16.23 3.51 -3.74
N ASN A 86 -16.73 2.71 -4.66
CA ASN A 86 -18.03 2.03 -4.54
C ASN A 86 -18.07 0.99 -3.43
N SER A 87 -16.92 0.50 -2.99
CA SER A 87 -16.78 -0.40 -1.83
C SER A 87 -16.74 0.33 -0.49
N GLY A 88 -16.75 1.67 -0.48
CA GLY A 88 -16.77 2.49 0.71
C GLY A 88 -15.45 3.19 1.04
N LEU A 89 -14.49 3.24 0.10
CA LEU A 89 -13.32 4.08 0.29
C LEU A 89 -13.76 5.54 0.37
N ASP A 90 -13.27 6.26 1.38
CA ASP A 90 -13.58 7.68 1.55
C ASP A 90 -13.07 8.51 0.38
N ILE A 91 -13.88 9.43 -0.12
CA ILE A 91 -13.55 10.26 -1.27
C ILE A 91 -12.33 11.18 -1.05
N ASN A 92 -11.97 11.43 0.21
CA ASN A 92 -10.79 12.20 0.57
C ASN A 92 -9.51 11.36 0.61
N VAL A 93 -9.61 10.03 0.47
CA VAL A 93 -8.45 9.15 0.32
C VAL A 93 -8.01 9.16 -1.14
N GLU A 94 -6.83 9.66 -1.40
CA GLU A 94 -6.29 9.76 -2.74
C GLU A 94 -5.70 8.43 -3.22
N ILE A 95 -6.10 7.99 -4.42
CA ILE A 95 -5.48 6.88 -5.13
C ILE A 95 -4.54 7.45 -6.20
N LEU A 96 -3.23 7.39 -5.96
CA LEU A 96 -2.21 7.91 -6.88
C LEU A 96 -2.18 7.13 -8.22
N GLY A 97 -2.48 5.84 -8.16
CA GLY A 97 -2.45 4.96 -9.32
C GLY A 97 -2.17 3.51 -8.91
N CYS A 98 -1.47 2.80 -9.75
CA CYS A 98 -1.08 1.41 -9.50
C CYS A 98 0.36 1.16 -9.94
N THR A 99 0.96 0.07 -9.47
CA THR A 99 2.23 -0.42 -10.00
C THR A 99 2.06 -0.92 -11.43
N ASN A 100 3.14 -0.92 -12.20
CA ASN A 100 3.13 -1.43 -13.55
C ASN A 100 2.82 -2.94 -13.55
N ASN A 101 1.97 -3.37 -14.48
CA ASN A 101 1.67 -4.79 -14.66
C ASN A 101 2.77 -5.44 -15.51
N LEU A 102 3.96 -5.47 -14.96
CA LEU A 102 5.09 -6.16 -15.59
C LEU A 102 4.99 -7.66 -15.26
N GLU A 103 5.60 -8.49 -16.08
CA GLU A 103 5.79 -9.94 -15.81
C GLU A 103 6.80 -10.17 -14.66
N LYS A 104 6.89 -9.22 -13.73
CA LYS A 104 7.73 -9.25 -12.54
C LYS A 104 6.91 -9.70 -11.33
N ASP A 105 7.59 -10.21 -10.32
CA ASP A 105 6.97 -10.44 -9.03
C ASP A 105 6.55 -9.10 -8.39
N ARG A 106 5.53 -9.15 -7.54
CA ARG A 106 4.92 -7.98 -6.90
C ARG A 106 5.89 -7.15 -6.08
N GLU A 107 6.86 -7.79 -5.44
CA GLU A 107 7.89 -7.12 -4.66
C GLU A 107 8.80 -6.27 -5.53
N SER A 108 9.22 -6.81 -6.68
CA SER A 108 10.01 -6.07 -7.67
C SER A 108 9.26 -4.87 -8.23
N GLU A 109 7.94 -4.98 -8.45
CA GLU A 109 7.10 -3.87 -8.89
C GLU A 109 7.05 -2.73 -7.86
N VAL A 110 6.94 -3.07 -6.57
CA VAL A 110 6.95 -2.08 -5.48
C VAL A 110 8.31 -1.38 -5.40
N ILE A 111 9.40 -2.13 -5.50
CA ILE A 111 10.76 -1.57 -5.49
C ILE A 111 10.94 -0.59 -6.66
N GLU A 112 10.52 -0.99 -7.86
CA GLU A 112 10.60 -0.15 -9.05
C GLU A 112 9.79 1.13 -8.89
N TYR A 113 8.56 1.03 -8.36
CA TYR A 113 7.73 2.20 -8.07
C TYR A 113 8.43 3.18 -7.14
N ILE A 114 9.03 2.70 -6.05
CA ILE A 114 9.75 3.56 -5.09
C ILE A 114 10.99 4.19 -5.74
N GLU A 115 11.68 3.48 -6.64
CA GLU A 115 12.83 4.01 -7.39
C GLU A 115 12.42 5.15 -8.32
N GLU A 116 11.27 5.02 -8.97
CA GLU A 116 10.73 6.00 -9.91
C GLU A 116 10.09 7.20 -9.21
N HIS A 117 9.64 7.03 -7.95
CA HIS A 117 8.95 8.05 -7.16
C HIS A 117 9.79 8.51 -5.95
N PRO A 118 10.84 9.32 -6.18
CA PRO A 118 11.79 9.71 -5.13
C PRO A 118 11.20 10.60 -4.03
N TYR A 119 9.97 11.06 -4.19
CA TYR A 119 9.21 11.84 -3.20
C TYR A 119 8.42 10.97 -2.23
N THR A 120 8.50 9.64 -2.32
CA THR A 120 7.94 8.73 -1.33
C THR A 120 8.59 8.96 0.03
N ASN A 121 7.79 9.31 1.02
CA ASN A 121 8.23 9.56 2.39
C ASN A 121 8.29 8.26 3.19
N LYS A 122 7.14 7.82 3.67
CA LYS A 122 6.95 6.52 4.30
C LYS A 122 6.14 5.65 3.38
N PHE A 123 6.33 4.35 3.46
CA PHE A 123 5.45 3.43 2.77
C PHE A 123 5.21 2.18 3.61
N ILE A 124 4.03 1.63 3.50
CA ILE A 124 3.70 0.30 4.01
C ILE A 124 3.06 -0.53 2.91
N ILE A 125 3.16 -1.83 3.04
CA ILE A 125 2.57 -2.79 2.12
C ILE A 125 1.50 -3.56 2.88
N ILE A 126 0.29 -3.65 2.34
CA ILE A 126 -0.80 -4.47 2.88
C ILE A 126 -1.18 -5.48 1.81
N ASP A 127 -0.83 -6.74 2.05
CA ASP A 127 -0.95 -7.84 1.08
C ASP A 127 -1.05 -9.17 1.83
N ASP A 128 -1.82 -10.13 1.29
CA ASP A 128 -1.90 -11.48 1.85
C ASP A 128 -0.68 -12.35 1.49
N LYS A 129 0.00 -12.01 0.38
CA LYS A 129 1.20 -12.71 -0.06
C LYS A 129 2.44 -12.18 0.65
N PRO A 130 3.34 -13.08 1.11
CA PRO A 130 4.53 -12.66 1.81
C PRO A 130 5.53 -11.97 0.88
N PHE A 131 6.11 -10.87 1.37
CA PHE A 131 7.28 -10.22 0.80
C PHE A 131 8.54 -10.72 1.51
N ASN A 132 9.65 -10.76 0.83
CA ASN A 132 10.92 -11.25 1.36
C ASN A 132 11.84 -10.08 1.74
N LEU A 133 12.18 -9.25 0.76
CA LEU A 133 13.10 -8.12 0.93
C LEU A 133 12.44 -6.95 1.67
N LEU A 134 11.14 -6.75 1.43
CA LEU A 134 10.33 -5.67 1.99
C LEU A 134 9.46 -6.12 3.18
N LYS A 135 9.69 -7.31 3.74
CA LYS A 135 8.86 -7.83 4.84
C LYS A 135 8.83 -6.91 6.06
N GLY A 136 9.87 -6.14 6.30
CA GLY A 136 9.92 -5.16 7.39
C GLY A 136 9.03 -3.93 7.19
N TYR A 137 8.43 -3.79 6.02
CA TYR A 137 7.49 -2.73 5.63
C TYR A 137 6.10 -3.28 5.34
N GLN A 138 5.88 -4.58 5.58
CA GLN A 138 4.65 -5.27 5.26
C GLN A 138 3.80 -5.55 6.50
N VAL A 139 2.50 -5.32 6.36
CA VAL A 139 1.44 -5.91 7.18
C VAL A 139 0.83 -7.04 6.36
N GLN A 140 1.20 -8.27 6.68
CA GLN A 140 0.69 -9.43 5.98
C GLN A 140 -0.68 -9.81 6.52
N THR A 141 -1.67 -9.90 5.63
CA THR A 141 -3.04 -10.32 5.93
C THR A 141 -3.29 -11.77 5.53
N ASN A 142 -4.52 -12.20 5.60
CA ASN A 142 -4.98 -13.51 5.13
C ASN A 142 -6.49 -13.46 4.78
N PHE A 143 -6.98 -14.49 4.08
CA PHE A 143 -8.39 -14.59 3.66
C PHE A 143 -9.38 -14.82 4.80
N ASN A 144 -8.94 -15.19 6.02
CA ASN A 144 -9.86 -15.40 7.15
C ASN A 144 -10.33 -14.09 7.78
N SER A 145 -9.44 -13.12 7.87
CA SER A 145 -9.69 -11.87 8.59
C SER A 145 -9.43 -10.59 7.78
N GLY A 146 -8.59 -10.64 6.75
CA GLY A 146 -8.22 -9.47 5.97
C GLY A 146 -7.48 -8.41 6.79
N PHE A 147 -7.68 -7.14 6.44
CA PHE A 147 -7.13 -6.00 7.17
C PHE A 147 -8.05 -5.59 8.33
N ASP A 148 -8.18 -6.48 9.30
CA ASP A 148 -8.98 -6.31 10.51
C ASP A 148 -8.34 -5.34 11.52
N ASP A 149 -8.93 -5.24 12.71
CA ASP A 149 -8.46 -4.33 13.76
C ASP A 149 -7.06 -4.71 14.28
N GLU A 150 -6.71 -6.00 14.31
CA GLU A 150 -5.39 -6.46 14.69
C GLU A 150 -4.35 -5.98 13.66
N LYS A 151 -4.64 -6.17 12.37
CA LYS A 151 -3.77 -5.73 11.28
C LYS A 151 -3.70 -4.21 11.16
N TYR A 152 -4.78 -3.50 11.46
CA TYR A 152 -4.75 -2.05 11.59
C TYR A 152 -3.77 -1.60 12.67
N ASN A 153 -3.82 -2.20 13.86
CA ASN A 153 -2.89 -1.88 14.96
C ASN A 153 -1.43 -2.24 14.60
N GLU A 154 -1.22 -3.36 13.89
CA GLU A 154 0.09 -3.72 13.35
C GLU A 154 0.63 -2.64 12.41
N ALA A 155 -0.21 -2.12 11.52
CA ALA A 155 0.14 -1.03 10.61
C ALA A 155 0.52 0.24 11.36
N ILE A 156 -0.25 0.63 12.39
CA ILE A 156 0.06 1.80 13.21
C ILE A 156 1.42 1.65 13.93
N ASN A 157 1.67 0.48 14.49
CA ASN A 157 2.96 0.18 15.12
C ASN A 157 4.12 0.29 14.12
N LEU A 158 3.93 -0.21 12.91
CA LEU A 158 4.94 -0.13 11.85
C LEU A 158 5.21 1.32 11.42
N ILE A 159 4.17 2.12 11.24
CA ILE A 159 4.29 3.54 10.85
C ILE A 159 5.05 4.35 11.89
N ASN A 160 4.91 4.00 13.17
CA ASN A 160 5.55 4.70 14.28
C ASN A 160 6.98 4.22 14.57
N GLN A 161 7.48 3.21 13.88
CA GLN A 161 8.88 2.79 13.99
C GLN A 161 9.82 3.78 13.31
N ASP A 162 11.03 3.93 13.85
CA ASP A 162 12.10 4.77 13.25
C ASP A 162 12.91 3.98 12.21
N ILE A 163 12.24 3.51 11.18
CA ILE A 163 12.84 2.74 10.07
C ILE A 163 12.91 3.53 8.76
N TRP A 164 12.41 4.77 8.76
CA TRP A 164 12.26 5.64 7.57
C TRP A 164 13.42 6.59 7.33
#